data_1bf1fe10c46e3e36e7728884448612e5
#
_entry.id   1bf1fe10c46e3e36e7728884448612e5
#
_cell.length_a   1.000
_cell.length_b   1.000
_cell.length_c   1.000
_cell.angle_alpha   90.00
_cell.angle_beta   90.00
_cell.angle_gamma   90.00
#
_symmetry.space_group_name_H-M   'P 1'
#
loop_
_entity.id
_entity.type
_entity.pdbx_description
1 polymer ?
#
loop_
_entity_poly.entity_id
_entity_poly.type
_entity_poly.pdbx_seq_one_letter_code
_entity_poly.pdbx_strand_id
1 'polypeptide(L)'
;MNTSRTGPLYNTSATMSAINFSHADSEGQEIKLFGQQFTIAAATDATNIVLLKQAQKVSLVVGEAPSTVTIGDATYTVELLSASDTAANVKVTNSAGVSDNKEVNEAASKKINGLSIAVQTADETNQKLSATIIAGAEKLTFTSGSAVTKGDNADSVEGTYVYIVGGTGATTELAVTVFAPDSTKDAILPGESFVDPVFGSFKVDFVGISS
;
A
#
# COMPACT_ATOMS: atom_id res chain seq x y z
N MET A 1 1.51 27.77 11.39
CA MET A 1 2.40 27.71 10.21
C MET A 1 1.51 28.01 9.00
N ASN A 2 1.73 29.14 8.33
CA ASN A 2 0.93 29.50 7.15
C ASN A 2 1.63 28.86 5.94
N THR A 3 1.03 27.83 5.37
CA THR A 3 1.55 27.16 4.18
C THR A 3 0.94 27.84 2.97
N SER A 4 1.70 28.70 2.32
CA SER A 4 1.30 29.27 1.04
C SER A 4 1.11 28.10 0.04
N ARG A 5 -0.02 28.07 -0.67
CA ARG A 5 -0.34 27.09 -1.73
C ARG A 5 0.65 27.04 -2.89
N THR A 6 1.62 27.94 -2.89
CA THR A 6 2.58 28.13 -3.99
C THR A 6 3.90 27.37 -3.82
N GLY A 7 4.15 26.78 -2.65
CA GLY A 7 5.36 26.01 -2.37
C GLY A 7 5.07 24.62 -1.78
N PRO A 8 5.95 23.64 -2.05
CA PRO A 8 5.82 22.34 -1.43
C PRO A 8 6.05 22.40 0.08
N LEU A 9 5.32 21.59 0.84
CA LEU A 9 5.57 21.36 2.25
C LEU A 9 6.87 20.57 2.43
N TYR A 10 7.04 19.54 1.61
CA TYR A 10 8.26 18.74 1.54
C TYR A 10 8.30 17.96 0.23
N ASN A 11 9.48 17.44 -0.07
CA ASN A 11 9.73 16.47 -1.12
C ASN A 11 10.38 15.24 -0.48
N THR A 12 9.91 14.06 -0.83
CA THR A 12 10.55 12.81 -0.45
C THR A 12 10.94 12.07 -1.73
N SER A 13 12.16 11.57 -1.78
CA SER A 13 12.64 10.81 -2.93
C SER A 13 13.41 9.57 -2.51
N ALA A 14 13.33 8.55 -3.32
CA ALA A 14 14.15 7.36 -3.25
C ALA A 14 14.97 7.25 -4.54
N THR A 15 16.27 7.41 -4.42
CA THR A 15 17.22 7.21 -5.51
C THR A 15 17.73 5.78 -5.47
N MET A 16 17.84 5.13 -6.64
CA MET A 16 18.18 3.73 -6.74
C MET A 16 19.01 3.45 -8.01
N SER A 17 19.67 2.31 -8.08
CA SER A 17 20.16 1.78 -9.36
C SER A 17 18.96 1.53 -10.25
N ALA A 18 19.11 1.69 -11.56
CA ALA A 18 17.99 1.52 -12.50
C ALA A 18 17.22 0.22 -12.27
N ILE A 19 15.96 0.34 -11.87
CA ILE A 19 15.04 -0.78 -11.63
C ILE A 19 13.99 -0.78 -12.72
N ASN A 20 13.75 -1.95 -13.32
CA ASN A 20 12.63 -2.15 -14.22
C ASN A 20 11.42 -2.67 -13.42
N PHE A 21 10.58 -1.75 -12.91
CA PHE A 21 9.39 -2.10 -12.16
C PHE A 21 8.32 -2.80 -13.02
N SER A 22 8.29 -2.51 -14.31
CA SER A 22 7.30 -3.07 -15.24
C SER A 22 7.71 -4.42 -15.85
N HIS A 23 8.88 -4.97 -15.46
CA HIS A 23 9.27 -6.31 -15.91
C HIS A 23 8.50 -7.39 -15.16
N ALA A 24 8.15 -8.47 -15.85
CA ALA A 24 7.42 -9.58 -15.24
C ALA A 24 8.14 -10.18 -14.01
N ASP A 25 9.48 -10.27 -14.03
CA ASP A 25 10.25 -10.79 -12.90
C ASP A 25 10.25 -9.84 -11.68
N SER A 26 9.82 -8.60 -11.84
CA SER A 26 9.70 -7.64 -10.74
C SER A 26 8.36 -7.77 -10.01
N GLU A 27 7.38 -8.40 -10.64
CA GLU A 27 6.08 -8.65 -10.04
C GLU A 27 6.22 -9.53 -8.78
N GLY A 28 5.56 -9.16 -7.69
CA GLY A 28 5.61 -9.86 -6.42
C GLY A 28 6.89 -9.65 -5.62
N GLN A 29 7.93 -9.02 -6.19
CA GLN A 29 9.18 -8.77 -5.49
C GLN A 29 9.02 -7.71 -4.40
N GLU A 30 9.77 -7.88 -3.32
CA GLU A 30 9.78 -6.94 -2.21
C GLU A 30 10.81 -5.83 -2.44
N ILE A 31 10.42 -4.61 -2.15
CA ILE A 31 11.30 -3.43 -2.19
C ILE A 31 11.10 -2.55 -0.96
N LYS A 32 12.20 -2.01 -0.42
CA LYS A 32 12.14 -1.04 0.67
C LYS A 32 12.33 0.37 0.13
N LEU A 33 11.29 1.19 0.25
CA LEU A 33 11.29 2.60 -0.15
C LEU A 33 10.73 3.46 0.98
N PHE A 34 11.23 4.67 1.14
CA PHE A 34 10.72 5.64 2.14
C PHE A 34 10.65 5.07 3.57
N GLY A 35 11.59 4.17 3.91
CA GLY A 35 11.63 3.50 5.21
C GLY A 35 10.59 2.39 5.42
N GLN A 36 9.81 2.06 4.39
CA GLN A 36 8.73 1.07 4.44
C GLN A 36 8.95 -0.07 3.46
N GLN A 37 8.36 -1.23 3.76
CA GLN A 37 8.40 -2.40 2.91
C GLN A 37 7.19 -2.42 1.98
N PHE A 38 7.44 -2.69 0.69
CA PHE A 38 6.42 -2.80 -0.35
C PHE A 38 6.61 -4.09 -1.13
N THR A 39 5.52 -4.56 -1.73
CA THR A 39 5.54 -5.57 -2.80
C THR A 39 5.18 -4.87 -4.11
N ILE A 40 5.94 -5.13 -5.17
CA ILE A 40 5.64 -4.62 -6.52
C ILE A 40 4.41 -5.37 -7.02
N ALA A 41 3.34 -4.64 -7.34
CA ALA A 41 2.09 -5.25 -7.76
C ALA A 41 2.08 -5.62 -9.25
N ALA A 42 1.35 -6.67 -9.60
CA ALA A 42 1.06 -7.08 -10.98
C ALA A 42 0.42 -5.98 -11.84
N ALA A 43 -0.23 -5.02 -11.20
CA ALA A 43 -0.82 -3.86 -11.87
C ALA A 43 0.19 -2.79 -12.28
N THR A 44 1.50 -2.98 -12.01
CA THR A 44 2.57 -2.09 -12.50
C THR A 44 2.72 -2.26 -14.01
N ASP A 45 2.71 -1.16 -14.74
CA ASP A 45 2.76 -1.13 -16.20
C ASP A 45 3.77 -0.09 -16.73
N ALA A 46 3.72 0.22 -18.02
CA ALA A 46 4.62 1.18 -18.65
C ALA A 46 4.45 2.64 -18.17
N THR A 47 3.37 2.95 -17.45
CA THR A 47 3.01 4.30 -17.01
C THR A 47 2.90 4.44 -15.51
N ASN A 48 2.57 3.36 -14.82
CA ASN A 48 2.25 3.34 -13.40
C ASN A 48 3.17 2.41 -12.63
N ILE A 49 3.76 2.86 -11.55
CA ILE A 49 4.35 2.01 -10.51
C ILE A 49 3.27 1.77 -9.45
N VAL A 50 2.87 0.52 -9.27
CA VAL A 50 1.88 0.13 -8.25
C VAL A 50 2.56 -0.68 -7.16
N LEU A 51 2.48 -0.19 -5.93
CA LEU A 51 3.11 -0.79 -4.77
C LEU A 51 2.06 -1.16 -3.73
N LEU A 52 2.21 -2.34 -3.13
CA LEU A 52 1.41 -2.81 -2.00
C LEU A 52 2.23 -2.61 -0.73
N LYS A 53 1.85 -1.61 0.07
CA LYS A 53 2.48 -1.35 1.36
C LYS A 53 2.17 -2.51 2.29
N GLN A 54 3.20 -3.10 2.88
CA GLN A 54 3.03 -4.23 3.80
C GLN A 54 2.55 -3.75 5.17
N ALA A 55 1.51 -4.44 5.71
CA ALA A 55 1.07 -4.24 7.07
C ALA A 55 1.37 -5.49 7.90
N GLN A 56 0.56 -6.54 7.79
CA GLN A 56 0.79 -7.80 8.50
C GLN A 56 0.91 -8.97 7.50
N LYS A 57 2.08 -9.61 7.47
CA LYS A 57 2.34 -10.79 6.64
C LYS A 57 1.91 -12.06 7.36
N VAL A 58 1.14 -12.90 6.69
CA VAL A 58 0.59 -14.14 7.25
C VAL A 58 0.75 -15.28 6.24
N SER A 59 1.29 -16.41 6.69
CA SER A 59 1.32 -17.64 5.89
C SER A 59 0.11 -18.49 6.27
N LEU A 60 -0.63 -18.93 5.27
CA LEU A 60 -1.84 -19.72 5.39
C LEU A 60 -1.69 -21.05 4.66
N VAL A 61 -2.29 -22.09 5.22
CA VAL A 61 -2.36 -23.43 4.61
C VAL A 61 -3.81 -23.91 4.69
N VAL A 62 -4.29 -24.52 3.62
CA VAL A 62 -5.65 -25.07 3.60
C VAL A 62 -5.80 -26.18 4.65
N GLY A 63 -6.87 -26.09 5.43
CA GLY A 63 -7.18 -27.06 6.50
C GLY A 63 -6.50 -26.76 7.84
N GLU A 64 -5.63 -25.77 7.93
CA GLU A 64 -5.11 -25.29 9.20
C GLU A 64 -6.08 -24.29 9.87
N ALA A 65 -5.88 -24.06 11.17
CA ALA A 65 -6.71 -23.10 11.91
C ALA A 65 -6.57 -21.68 11.34
N PRO A 66 -7.67 -20.89 11.28
CA PRO A 66 -7.61 -19.52 10.85
C PRO A 66 -6.64 -18.68 11.67
N SER A 67 -5.91 -17.80 11.00
CA SER A 67 -4.98 -16.86 11.64
C SER A 67 -5.71 -15.58 12.05
N THR A 68 -5.36 -15.04 13.21
CA THR A 68 -5.90 -13.76 13.70
C THR A 68 -4.98 -12.61 13.26
N VAL A 69 -5.57 -11.56 12.69
CA VAL A 69 -4.87 -10.33 12.30
C VAL A 69 -5.56 -9.12 12.93
N THR A 70 -4.76 -8.14 13.37
CA THR A 70 -5.27 -6.90 13.95
C THR A 70 -4.75 -5.73 13.14
N ILE A 71 -5.65 -4.93 12.57
CA ILE A 71 -5.34 -3.75 11.76
C ILE A 71 -6.01 -2.54 12.40
N GLY A 72 -5.21 -1.65 12.96
CA GLY A 72 -5.73 -0.59 13.85
C GLY A 72 -6.42 -1.22 15.06
N ASP A 73 -7.64 -0.81 15.33
CA ASP A 73 -8.45 -1.34 16.45
C ASP A 73 -9.35 -2.53 16.05
N ALA A 74 -9.33 -2.92 14.77
CA ALA A 74 -10.18 -4.00 14.25
C ALA A 74 -9.42 -5.33 14.20
N THR A 75 -10.08 -6.39 14.67
CA THR A 75 -9.57 -7.77 14.66
C THR A 75 -10.37 -8.59 13.65
N TYR A 76 -9.64 -9.36 12.85
CA TYR A 76 -10.19 -10.27 11.84
C TYR A 76 -9.56 -11.64 12.00
N THR A 77 -10.26 -12.68 11.53
CA THR A 77 -9.65 -13.98 11.25
C THR A 77 -9.57 -14.19 9.74
N VAL A 78 -8.44 -14.73 9.29
CA VAL A 78 -8.17 -15.03 7.89
C VAL A 78 -7.90 -16.51 7.72
N GLU A 79 -8.49 -17.11 6.69
CA GLU A 79 -8.44 -18.54 6.40
C GLU A 79 -8.22 -18.73 4.90
N LEU A 80 -7.38 -19.68 4.52
CA LEU A 80 -7.20 -20.09 3.13
C LEU A 80 -8.18 -21.21 2.80
N LEU A 81 -9.07 -20.96 1.85
CA LEU A 81 -10.04 -21.97 1.40
C LEU A 81 -9.50 -22.85 0.27
N SER A 82 -8.73 -22.24 -0.64
CA SER A 82 -8.05 -22.91 -1.74
C SER A 82 -6.90 -22.06 -2.26
N ALA A 83 -5.94 -22.67 -2.93
CA ALA A 83 -4.88 -21.98 -3.67
C ALA A 83 -4.57 -22.73 -4.98
N SER A 84 -4.02 -22.03 -5.92
CA SER A 84 -3.34 -22.52 -7.11
C SER A 84 -1.94 -21.91 -7.15
N ASP A 85 -1.17 -22.18 -8.19
CA ASP A 85 0.17 -21.56 -8.38
C ASP A 85 0.11 -20.06 -8.73
N THR A 86 -1.08 -19.46 -8.83
CA THR A 86 -1.23 -18.06 -9.26
C THR A 86 -2.26 -17.27 -8.47
N ALA A 87 -3.06 -17.93 -7.62
CA ALA A 87 -4.14 -17.28 -6.89
C ALA A 87 -4.48 -18.01 -5.60
N ALA A 88 -5.05 -17.29 -4.64
CA ALA A 88 -5.53 -17.82 -3.38
C ALA A 88 -6.96 -17.36 -3.10
N ASN A 89 -7.84 -18.25 -2.67
CA ASN A 89 -9.17 -17.91 -2.19
C ASN A 89 -9.09 -17.73 -0.67
N VAL A 90 -9.19 -16.49 -0.23
CA VAL A 90 -9.04 -16.10 1.16
C VAL A 90 -10.38 -15.69 1.74
N LYS A 91 -10.73 -16.30 2.87
CA LYS A 91 -11.90 -15.95 3.68
C LYS A 91 -11.48 -15.01 4.81
N VAL A 92 -12.23 -13.95 4.99
CA VAL A 92 -12.05 -12.97 6.07
C VAL A 92 -13.31 -12.94 6.92
N THR A 93 -13.15 -13.13 8.22
CA THR A 93 -14.25 -13.02 9.20
C THR A 93 -13.93 -11.87 10.15
N ASN A 94 -14.87 -10.95 10.34
CA ASN A 94 -14.73 -9.85 11.28
C ASN A 94 -15.11 -10.26 12.72
N SER A 95 -14.91 -9.35 13.68
CA SER A 95 -15.23 -9.58 15.10
C SER A 95 -16.72 -9.84 15.38
N ALA A 96 -17.62 -9.47 14.46
CA ALA A 96 -19.05 -9.77 14.56
C ALA A 96 -19.42 -11.16 14.01
N GLY A 97 -18.44 -11.95 13.56
CA GLY A 97 -18.66 -13.27 12.98
C GLY A 97 -19.15 -13.26 11.52
N VAL A 98 -19.26 -12.07 10.90
CA VAL A 98 -19.60 -11.97 9.47
C VAL A 98 -18.38 -12.32 8.64
N SER A 99 -18.56 -13.16 7.62
CA SER A 99 -17.48 -13.59 6.73
C SER A 99 -17.80 -13.34 5.26
N ASP A 100 -16.75 -13.09 4.48
CA ASP A 100 -16.77 -13.03 3.02
C ASP A 100 -15.47 -13.67 2.51
N ASN A 101 -15.48 -14.16 1.26
CA ASN A 101 -14.27 -14.70 0.64
C ASN A 101 -14.15 -14.26 -0.81
N LYS A 102 -12.92 -14.10 -1.25
CA LYS A 102 -12.60 -13.78 -2.65
C LYS A 102 -11.33 -14.48 -3.08
N GLU A 103 -11.29 -14.82 -4.35
CA GLU A 103 -10.05 -15.20 -5.01
C GLU A 103 -9.22 -13.95 -5.31
N VAL A 104 -7.95 -13.98 -4.95
CA VAL A 104 -6.97 -12.91 -5.15
C VAL A 104 -5.77 -13.51 -5.86
N ASN A 105 -5.39 -12.94 -7.00
CA ASN A 105 -4.21 -13.36 -7.73
C ASN A 105 -2.94 -12.95 -6.99
N GLU A 106 -1.82 -13.62 -7.27
CA GLU A 106 -0.51 -13.18 -6.81
C GLU A 106 -0.22 -11.74 -7.23
N ALA A 107 0.57 -11.05 -6.42
CA ALA A 107 0.91 -9.64 -6.57
C ALA A 107 -0.28 -8.69 -6.78
N ALA A 108 -1.49 -9.12 -6.43
CA ALA A 108 -2.71 -8.32 -6.47
C ALA A 108 -3.33 -8.15 -5.08
N SER A 109 -4.27 -7.21 -4.96
CA SER A 109 -5.04 -6.99 -3.74
C SER A 109 -6.54 -6.92 -4.02
N LYS A 110 -7.34 -7.34 -3.04
CA LYS A 110 -8.80 -7.15 -3.02
C LYS A 110 -9.27 -6.83 -1.61
N LYS A 111 -10.30 -6.02 -1.52
CA LYS A 111 -11.01 -5.79 -0.25
C LYS A 111 -12.00 -6.91 0.00
N ILE A 112 -11.85 -7.61 1.14
CA ILE A 112 -12.68 -8.74 1.57
C ILE A 112 -13.21 -8.40 2.97
N ASN A 113 -14.52 -8.33 3.11
CA ASN A 113 -15.18 -8.02 4.39
C ASN A 113 -14.58 -6.81 5.14
N GLY A 114 -14.27 -5.74 4.40
CA GLY A 114 -13.69 -4.53 4.96
C GLY A 114 -12.16 -4.52 5.11
N LEU A 115 -11.49 -5.68 5.05
CA LEU A 115 -10.04 -5.82 5.13
C LEU A 115 -9.43 -5.92 3.74
N SER A 116 -8.39 -5.13 3.45
CA SER A 116 -7.61 -5.29 2.22
C SER A 116 -6.65 -6.47 2.38
N ILE A 117 -6.73 -7.42 1.46
CA ILE A 117 -5.86 -8.60 1.40
C ILE A 117 -5.08 -8.55 0.09
N ALA A 118 -3.76 -8.61 0.18
CA ALA A 118 -2.92 -8.88 -0.97
C ALA A 118 -2.35 -10.30 -0.87
N VAL A 119 -2.24 -10.99 -1.99
CA VAL A 119 -1.54 -12.27 -2.08
C VAL A 119 -0.14 -12.02 -2.62
N GLN A 120 0.87 -12.36 -1.84
CA GLN A 120 2.26 -12.26 -2.24
C GLN A 120 2.69 -13.48 -3.02
N THR A 121 2.39 -14.67 -2.49
CA THR A 121 2.63 -15.96 -3.14
C THR A 121 1.47 -16.90 -2.89
N ALA A 122 1.17 -17.75 -3.87
CA ALA A 122 0.27 -18.88 -3.75
C ALA A 122 0.96 -20.11 -4.32
N ASP A 123 0.71 -21.28 -3.77
CA ASP A 123 1.42 -22.50 -4.16
C ASP A 123 0.53 -23.74 -3.98
N GLU A 124 0.57 -24.60 -4.99
CA GLU A 124 -0.04 -25.93 -4.97
C GLU A 124 1.04 -26.99 -5.19
N THR A 125 1.77 -27.33 -4.14
CA THR A 125 2.81 -28.35 -4.21
C THR A 125 2.43 -29.60 -3.42
N ASN A 126 2.43 -30.77 -4.08
CA ASN A 126 2.17 -32.08 -3.45
C ASN A 126 0.84 -32.14 -2.69
N GLN A 127 -0.23 -31.57 -3.26
CA GLN A 127 -1.56 -31.49 -2.64
C GLN A 127 -1.62 -30.63 -1.36
N LYS A 128 -0.55 -29.91 -1.06
CA LYS A 128 -0.55 -28.92 0.00
C LYS A 128 -0.76 -27.53 -0.63
N LEU A 129 -1.93 -26.93 -0.33
CA LEU A 129 -2.28 -25.61 -0.80
C LEU A 129 -1.88 -24.59 0.25
N SER A 130 -1.03 -23.64 -0.14
CA SER A 130 -0.55 -22.59 0.76
C SER A 130 -0.54 -21.22 0.09
N ALA A 131 -0.58 -20.16 0.88
CA ALA A 131 -0.43 -18.80 0.41
C ALA A 131 0.24 -17.93 1.48
N THR A 132 1.04 -16.98 1.02
CA THR A 132 1.50 -15.87 1.85
C THR A 132 0.68 -14.64 1.50
N ILE A 133 -0.03 -14.12 2.48
CA ILE A 133 -0.88 -12.93 2.32
C ILE A 133 -0.34 -11.75 3.11
N ILE A 134 -0.72 -10.55 2.70
CA ILE A 134 -0.52 -9.30 3.42
C ILE A 134 -1.89 -8.78 3.81
N ALA A 135 -2.21 -8.84 5.10
CA ALA A 135 -3.44 -8.30 5.66
C ALA A 135 -3.27 -6.81 5.96
N GLY A 136 -4.26 -5.99 5.58
CA GLY A 136 -4.21 -4.54 5.69
C GLY A 136 -3.29 -3.90 4.65
N ALA A 137 -3.01 -4.56 3.53
CA ALA A 137 -2.21 -4.00 2.45
C ALA A 137 -2.83 -2.69 1.94
N GLU A 138 -2.02 -1.64 1.82
CA GLU A 138 -2.43 -0.40 1.19
C GLU A 138 -1.82 -0.32 -0.22
N LYS A 139 -2.68 -0.29 -1.22
CA LYS A 139 -2.26 -0.11 -2.61
C LYS A 139 -1.97 1.35 -2.87
N LEU A 140 -0.76 1.65 -3.33
CA LEU A 140 -0.33 2.98 -3.76
C LEU A 140 0.00 2.93 -5.25
N THR A 141 -0.53 3.88 -6.02
CA THR A 141 -0.21 4.01 -7.44
C THR A 141 0.50 5.33 -7.68
N PHE A 142 1.63 5.24 -8.36
CA PHE A 142 2.50 6.35 -8.71
C PHE A 142 2.52 6.50 -10.24
N THR A 143 1.96 7.61 -10.73
CA THR A 143 1.97 7.99 -12.15
C THR A 143 2.72 9.31 -12.26
N SER A 144 3.78 9.36 -13.06
CA SER A 144 4.57 10.59 -13.21
C SER A 144 3.70 11.75 -13.71
N GLY A 145 3.80 12.90 -13.05
CA GLY A 145 3.00 14.08 -13.38
C GLY A 145 1.59 14.12 -12.78
N SER A 146 1.23 13.13 -11.93
CA SER A 146 -0.10 13.02 -11.32
C SER A 146 -0.01 12.96 -9.79
N ALA A 147 -1.14 13.08 -9.11
CA ALA A 147 -1.23 12.79 -7.68
C ALA A 147 -1.04 11.30 -7.41
N VAL A 148 -0.53 10.96 -6.23
CA VAL A 148 -0.57 9.57 -5.73
C VAL A 148 -2.02 9.14 -5.57
N THR A 149 -2.35 7.90 -5.94
CA THR A 149 -3.65 7.33 -5.62
C THR A 149 -3.54 6.15 -4.67
N LYS A 150 -4.57 5.92 -3.86
CA LYS A 150 -4.67 4.89 -2.83
C LYS A 150 -5.85 3.96 -3.03
N GLY A 151 -5.66 2.70 -2.61
CA GLY A 151 -6.70 1.69 -2.58
C GLY A 151 -7.12 1.21 -3.98
N ASP A 152 -8.11 0.32 -3.99
CA ASP A 152 -8.62 -0.29 -5.24
C ASP A 152 -9.49 0.67 -6.06
N ASN A 153 -10.05 1.70 -5.41
CA ASN A 153 -10.83 2.74 -6.08
C ASN A 153 -9.95 3.84 -6.70
N ALA A 154 -8.63 3.78 -6.51
CA ALA A 154 -7.68 4.79 -6.95
C ALA A 154 -8.02 6.20 -6.42
N ASP A 155 -8.37 6.29 -5.12
CA ASP A 155 -8.68 7.56 -4.47
C ASP A 155 -7.45 8.47 -4.47
N SER A 156 -7.59 9.68 -5.01
CA SER A 156 -6.50 10.64 -5.13
C SER A 156 -6.07 11.16 -3.76
N VAL A 157 -4.76 11.16 -3.50
CA VAL A 157 -4.18 11.83 -2.34
C VAL A 157 -3.92 13.29 -2.69
N GLU A 158 -4.84 14.16 -2.28
CA GLU A 158 -4.78 15.59 -2.56
C GLU A 158 -3.44 16.22 -2.13
N GLY A 159 -3.00 17.21 -2.87
CA GLY A 159 -1.75 17.92 -2.57
C GLY A 159 -0.49 17.10 -2.85
N THR A 160 -0.56 15.99 -3.57
CA THR A 160 0.63 15.21 -3.93
C THR A 160 0.94 15.31 -5.43
N TYR A 161 2.23 15.18 -5.76
CA TYR A 161 2.71 15.15 -7.14
C TYR A 161 3.85 14.15 -7.26
N VAL A 162 3.73 13.22 -8.21
CA VAL A 162 4.69 12.14 -8.45
C VAL A 162 5.68 12.53 -9.55
N TYR A 163 6.95 12.20 -9.34
CA TYR A 163 7.98 12.30 -10.34
C TYR A 163 8.77 10.99 -10.42
N ILE A 164 8.90 10.43 -11.63
CA ILE A 164 9.61 9.18 -11.89
C ILE A 164 10.69 9.47 -12.93
N VAL A 165 11.96 9.31 -12.56
CA VAL A 165 13.11 9.44 -13.46
C VAL A 165 13.42 8.09 -14.09
N GLY A 166 13.53 8.06 -15.40
CA GLY A 166 13.81 6.83 -16.18
C GLY A 166 12.54 6.03 -16.53
N GLY A 167 11.36 6.53 -16.16
CA GLY A 167 10.11 5.81 -16.37
C GLY A 167 10.05 4.52 -15.55
N THR A 168 9.04 3.67 -15.79
CA THR A 168 8.85 2.43 -15.02
C THR A 168 9.82 1.31 -15.41
N GLY A 169 10.36 1.35 -16.65
CA GLY A 169 11.27 0.34 -17.19
C GLY A 169 12.74 0.51 -16.79
N ALA A 170 13.14 1.69 -16.27
CA ALA A 170 14.50 1.97 -15.83
C ALA A 170 14.51 3.06 -14.76
N THR A 171 13.69 2.92 -13.73
CA THR A 171 13.53 3.92 -12.68
C THR A 171 14.82 4.10 -11.90
N THR A 172 15.33 5.32 -11.86
CA THR A 172 16.49 5.71 -11.04
C THR A 172 16.11 6.60 -9.86
N GLU A 173 14.93 7.23 -9.92
CA GLU A 173 14.37 8.00 -8.81
C GLU A 173 12.84 7.92 -8.84
N LEU A 174 12.26 7.68 -7.68
CA LEU A 174 10.84 7.89 -7.42
C LEU A 174 10.71 8.98 -6.36
N ALA A 175 10.08 10.09 -6.72
CA ALA A 175 9.87 11.21 -5.82
C ALA A 175 8.39 11.57 -5.69
N VAL A 176 8.02 12.01 -4.49
CA VAL A 176 6.69 12.55 -4.19
C VAL A 176 6.87 13.93 -3.54
N THR A 177 6.31 14.92 -4.18
CA THR A 177 6.22 16.27 -3.63
C THR A 177 4.86 16.46 -3.00
N VAL A 178 4.83 16.96 -1.78
CA VAL A 178 3.59 17.20 -1.03
C VAL A 178 3.42 18.70 -0.82
N PHE A 179 2.25 19.18 -1.22
CA PHE A 179 1.77 20.55 -1.04
C PHE A 179 0.70 20.58 0.03
N ALA A 180 0.31 21.78 0.47
CA ALA A 180 -0.90 21.91 1.27
C ALA A 180 -2.11 21.41 0.46
N PRO A 181 -2.97 20.53 1.04
CA PRO A 181 -4.15 20.05 0.35
C PRO A 181 -5.05 21.21 -0.06
N ASP A 182 -5.68 21.10 -1.23
CA ASP A 182 -6.59 22.15 -1.76
C ASP A 182 -7.94 22.25 -0.98
N SER A 183 -8.06 21.51 0.09
CA SER A 183 -9.19 21.56 0.99
C SER A 183 -9.07 22.75 1.96
N THR A 184 -10.13 23.06 2.65
CA THR A 184 -10.38 24.23 3.50
C THR A 184 -9.39 24.46 4.67
N LYS A 185 -8.37 23.61 4.86
CA LYS A 185 -7.36 23.74 5.92
C LYS A 185 -6.00 24.16 5.38
N ASP A 186 -5.78 25.45 5.29
CA ASP A 186 -4.49 26.03 4.89
C ASP A 186 -3.48 26.12 6.05
N ALA A 187 -3.83 25.71 7.25
CA ALA A 187 -2.99 25.84 8.44
C ALA A 187 -3.25 24.69 9.43
N ILE A 188 -2.22 24.31 10.14
CA ILE A 188 -2.29 23.43 11.31
C ILE A 188 -2.52 24.34 12.52
N LEU A 189 -3.60 24.14 13.25
CA LEU A 189 -3.93 24.89 14.46
C LEU A 189 -3.18 24.31 15.69
N PRO A 190 -3.00 25.09 16.77
CA PRO A 190 -2.46 24.58 18.01
C PRO A 190 -3.23 23.33 18.51
N GLY A 191 -2.50 22.26 18.80
CA GLY A 191 -3.06 20.98 19.19
C GLY A 191 -3.41 20.04 18.01
N GLU A 192 -3.28 20.50 16.77
CA GLU A 192 -3.44 19.66 15.58
C GLU A 192 -2.10 19.10 15.11
N SER A 193 -2.18 18.09 14.25
CA SER A 193 -1.03 17.40 13.69
C SER A 193 -1.12 17.32 12.17
N PHE A 194 0.02 17.43 11.51
CA PHE A 194 0.19 17.01 10.14
C PHE A 194 0.79 15.61 10.10
N VAL A 195 0.15 14.70 9.39
CA VAL A 195 0.68 13.35 9.13
C VAL A 195 1.00 13.26 7.63
N ASP A 196 2.15 12.67 7.29
CA ASP A 196 2.50 12.38 5.90
C ASP A 196 1.34 11.64 5.21
N PRO A 197 0.70 12.24 4.18
CA PRO A 197 -0.52 11.68 3.61
C PRO A 197 -0.28 10.46 2.75
N VAL A 198 0.96 10.20 2.29
CA VAL A 198 1.28 9.10 1.37
C VAL A 198 1.77 7.88 2.15
N PHE A 199 2.84 8.02 2.90
CA PHE A 199 3.51 6.89 3.55
C PHE A 199 3.18 6.80 5.04
N GLY A 200 2.69 7.90 5.67
CA GLY A 200 2.51 7.99 7.10
C GLY A 200 3.83 7.86 7.86
N SER A 201 4.95 8.25 7.22
CA SER A 201 6.30 8.00 7.71
C SER A 201 6.72 8.96 8.81
N PHE A 202 6.06 10.10 8.92
CA PHE A 202 6.29 11.09 9.98
C PHE A 202 5.00 11.85 10.33
N LYS A 203 5.03 12.45 11.53
CA LYS A 203 3.99 13.30 12.07
C LYS A 203 4.61 14.57 12.62
N VAL A 204 4.01 15.71 12.38
CA VAL A 204 4.39 16.99 12.97
C VAL A 204 3.24 17.47 13.84
N ASP A 205 3.47 17.55 15.14
CA ASP A 205 2.52 18.08 16.11
C ASP A 205 2.77 19.58 16.33
N PHE A 206 1.74 20.39 16.15
CA PHE A 206 1.82 21.82 16.45
C PHE A 206 1.25 22.08 17.85
N VAL A 207 2.14 22.17 18.82
CA VAL A 207 1.76 22.35 20.25
C VAL A 207 1.27 23.77 20.54
N GLY A 208 1.68 24.75 19.75
CA GLY A 208 1.33 26.16 19.92
C GLY A 208 2.53 27.10 19.80
N ILE A 209 2.28 28.38 19.99
CA ILE A 209 3.30 29.43 20.01
C ILE A 209 3.49 29.82 21.47
N SER A 210 4.73 29.73 21.99
CA SER A 210 5.05 30.31 23.29
C SER A 210 4.98 31.83 23.17
N SER A 211 4.20 32.45 24.04
CA SER A 211 4.17 33.93 24.24
C SER A 211 5.35 34.37 25.10
#